data_9aeded012221bff0092a2e30b8de51cc
#
_entry.id   9aeded012221bff0092a2e30b8de51cc
#
_cell.length_a   1.000
_cell.length_b   1.000
_cell.length_c   1.000
_cell.angle_alpha   90.00
_cell.angle_beta   90.00
_cell.angle_gamma   90.00
#
_symmetry.space_group_name_H-M   'P 1'
#
loop_
_entity.id
_entity.type
_entity.pdbx_description
1 polymer ?
#
loop_
_entity_poly.entity_id
_entity_poly.type
_entity_poly.pdbx_seq_one_letter_code
_entity_poly.pdbx_strand_id
1 'polypeptide(L)'
;MQVGVFFIPIFTVAPVQLPQKQKGMINMKKKISKVLTYKRGNLWAYRFESAPVDSKRKWITKSGFKNQSEAYEAGMVAYTQYKQTGKSFTPSNISVSDYMDYWIDNYCKVNLKANTASTYKKKIDLYIKPAIGSYYLKDIEPSLLQELINNLFNTGMSRNSLGNVKGILTKSFAYAKTTARFINDDPSATISLPLPRAKAEVKTKKKVRVVWTNEQLDTVFKTFAQGHIYHMPLLLAYRCGMRLGEIFGLMWDDIDFDNGILSINRQVQNHDDKWYLENPKYDSFRTIELDDTTLSELKRMYEHEKECEQYYNEYYNYIYCETLEDNSKRLTYEPAGESMHMVLVRDDGSWIQPRTMMHCFNVIHHKLGFTELDFHSLRHTHASNLLAKGADVKYVQERLGHKNVATTLDIYAHVTETMRERNKDILNTL
;
A
#
# COMPACT_ATOMS: atom_id res chain seq x y z
N MET A 1 61.97 -3.36 30.94
CA MET A 1 61.62 -3.83 29.58
C MET A 1 61.28 -2.62 28.76
N GLN A 2 61.93 -2.44 27.63
CA GLN A 2 62.15 -1.19 26.92
C GLN A 2 60.86 -0.69 26.27
N VAL A 3 60.60 0.63 26.47
CA VAL A 3 59.64 1.44 25.77
C VAL A 3 60.30 1.99 24.51
N GLY A 4 59.82 1.61 23.33
CA GLY A 4 60.30 2.12 22.05
C GLY A 4 59.58 3.41 21.68
N VAL A 5 60.31 4.51 21.63
CA VAL A 5 59.88 5.81 21.15
C VAL A 5 60.14 5.89 19.66
N PHE A 6 59.11 6.04 18.83
CA PHE A 6 59.26 6.34 17.39
C PHE A 6 59.31 7.85 17.16
N PHE A 7 60.46 8.31 16.63
CA PHE A 7 60.67 9.68 16.15
C PHE A 7 60.05 9.87 14.77
N ILE A 8 59.27 10.94 14.59
CA ILE A 8 58.81 11.44 13.30
C ILE A 8 59.77 12.54 12.87
N PRO A 9 60.34 12.52 11.66
CA PRO A 9 61.21 13.59 11.20
C PRO A 9 60.42 14.83 10.75
N ILE A 10 60.84 15.96 11.27
CA ILE A 10 60.37 17.29 10.89
C ILE A 10 61.06 17.67 9.58
N PHE A 11 60.28 17.84 8.49
CA PHE A 11 60.80 18.43 7.26
C PHE A 11 60.80 19.97 7.37
N THR A 12 61.97 20.55 7.35
CA THR A 12 62.22 21.99 7.23
C THR A 12 61.92 22.44 5.80
N VAL A 13 60.93 23.33 5.64
CA VAL A 13 60.64 23.97 4.34
C VAL A 13 61.52 25.19 4.16
N ALA A 14 62.28 25.20 3.06
CA ALA A 14 63.11 26.32 2.65
C ALA A 14 62.23 27.51 2.14
N PRO A 15 62.67 28.76 2.32
CA PRO A 15 61.87 29.93 1.90
C PRO A 15 61.87 30.09 0.38
N VAL A 16 60.63 30.16 -0.18
CA VAL A 16 60.41 30.47 -1.60
C VAL A 16 60.61 31.95 -1.81
N GLN A 17 61.56 32.34 -2.65
CA GLN A 17 61.77 33.70 -3.13
C GLN A 17 60.62 34.11 -4.06
N LEU A 18 59.99 35.24 -3.74
CA LEU A 18 58.99 35.89 -4.62
C LEU A 18 59.67 36.58 -5.82
N PRO A 19 59.15 36.38 -7.05
CA PRO A 19 59.67 37.13 -8.21
C PRO A 19 59.08 38.55 -8.23
N GLN A 20 59.95 39.48 -8.59
CA GLN A 20 59.68 40.92 -8.70
C GLN A 20 58.60 41.27 -9.72
N LYS A 21 57.83 42.31 -9.39
CA LYS A 21 56.79 42.94 -10.19
C LYS A 21 57.27 43.34 -11.59
N GLN A 22 56.77 42.69 -12.63
CA GLN A 22 56.64 43.32 -13.96
C GLN A 22 55.27 44.01 -14.07
N LYS A 23 55.29 45.33 -14.29
CA LYS A 23 54.12 46.11 -14.69
C LYS A 23 53.72 45.69 -16.11
N GLY A 24 52.74 44.75 -16.21
CA GLY A 24 52.05 44.43 -17.46
C GLY A 24 50.61 44.91 -17.33
N MET A 25 50.16 45.75 -18.24
CA MET A 25 48.78 46.23 -18.37
C MET A 25 47.81 45.05 -18.33
N ILE A 26 47.03 44.95 -17.26
CA ILE A 26 45.92 43.96 -17.14
C ILE A 26 44.82 44.48 -18.07
N ASN A 27 44.79 43.91 -19.27
CA ASN A 27 43.61 43.95 -20.12
C ASN A 27 42.48 43.25 -19.41
N MET A 28 41.57 44.00 -18.76
CA MET A 28 40.35 43.47 -18.19
C MET A 28 39.52 42.90 -19.33
N LYS A 29 39.71 41.59 -19.63
CA LYS A 29 38.70 40.85 -20.42
C LYS A 29 37.40 40.95 -19.65
N LYS A 30 36.44 41.73 -20.16
CA LYS A 30 35.06 41.75 -19.69
C LYS A 30 34.65 40.30 -19.49
N LYS A 31 34.36 39.91 -18.25
CA LYS A 31 33.80 38.60 -17.90
C LYS A 31 32.44 38.54 -18.64
N ILE A 32 32.42 37.89 -19.82
CA ILE A 32 31.19 37.73 -20.60
C ILE A 32 30.24 36.96 -19.71
N SER A 33 29.16 37.57 -19.30
CA SER A 33 28.07 36.94 -18.56
C SER A 33 27.61 35.70 -19.34
N LYS A 34 27.55 34.54 -18.69
CA LYS A 34 27.11 33.30 -19.31
C LYS A 34 25.61 33.32 -19.64
N VAL A 35 24.85 34.25 -19.07
CA VAL A 35 23.44 34.52 -19.34
C VAL A 35 23.36 35.84 -20.13
N LEU A 36 22.74 35.75 -21.30
CA LEU A 36 22.52 36.90 -22.18
C LEU A 36 21.06 37.30 -22.07
N THR A 37 20.82 38.62 -21.91
CA THR A 37 19.47 39.20 -21.95
C THR A 37 19.31 40.03 -23.24
N TYR A 38 18.14 39.98 -23.84
CA TYR A 38 17.82 40.72 -25.06
C TYR A 38 16.35 41.10 -25.10
N LYS A 39 16.02 42.13 -25.86
CA LYS A 39 14.66 42.62 -26.03
C LYS A 39 13.96 41.84 -27.14
N ARG A 40 12.73 41.41 -26.90
CA ARG A 40 11.87 40.72 -27.87
C ARG A 40 10.50 41.43 -27.89
N GLY A 41 10.32 42.34 -28.85
CA GLY A 41 9.18 43.26 -28.84
C GLY A 41 9.25 44.21 -27.64
N ASN A 42 8.17 44.31 -26.88
CA ASN A 42 8.10 45.17 -25.69
C ASN A 42 8.56 44.44 -24.39
N LEU A 43 8.96 43.18 -24.47
CA LEU A 43 9.36 42.37 -23.33
C LEU A 43 10.82 41.97 -23.44
N TRP A 44 11.42 41.63 -22.29
CA TRP A 44 12.77 41.13 -22.19
C TRP A 44 12.80 39.60 -22.16
N ALA A 45 13.91 39.03 -22.60
CA ALA A 45 14.20 37.60 -22.61
C ALA A 45 15.62 37.33 -22.13
N TYR A 46 15.84 36.16 -21.53
CA TYR A 46 17.19 35.66 -21.33
C TYR A 46 17.46 34.43 -22.22
N ARG A 47 18.74 34.15 -22.44
CA ARG A 47 19.21 32.91 -23.02
C ARG A 47 20.58 32.54 -22.47
N PHE A 48 20.84 31.24 -22.36
CA PHE A 48 22.17 30.71 -22.09
C PHE A 48 22.38 29.42 -22.87
N GLU A 49 23.66 29.08 -23.11
CA GLU A 49 24.03 27.89 -23.87
C GLU A 49 23.83 26.63 -23.02
N SER A 50 23.15 25.63 -23.57
CA SER A 50 22.98 24.29 -22.99
C SER A 50 24.01 23.33 -23.58
N ALA A 51 24.02 22.09 -23.08
CA ALA A 51 24.83 21.01 -23.67
C ALA A 51 24.48 20.83 -25.16
N PRO A 52 25.48 20.64 -26.02
CA PRO A 52 25.25 20.45 -27.45
C PRO A 52 24.49 19.13 -27.67
N VAL A 53 23.62 19.08 -28.66
CA VAL A 53 22.92 17.88 -29.13
C VAL A 53 23.31 17.70 -30.59
N ASP A 54 23.74 16.50 -30.96
CA ASP A 54 24.28 16.18 -32.31
C ASP A 54 25.38 17.12 -32.75
N SER A 55 26.31 17.48 -31.84
CA SER A 55 27.40 18.42 -32.03
C SER A 55 26.93 19.84 -32.38
N LYS A 56 25.66 20.19 -32.31
CA LYS A 56 25.10 21.51 -32.55
C LYS A 56 24.84 22.25 -31.25
N ARG A 57 25.20 23.57 -31.22
CA ARG A 57 24.90 24.44 -30.08
C ARG A 57 23.39 24.57 -29.87
N LYS A 58 22.93 24.36 -28.64
CA LYS A 58 21.54 24.61 -28.22
C LYS A 58 21.47 25.72 -27.17
N TRP A 59 20.40 26.48 -27.21
CA TRP A 59 20.15 27.60 -26.30
C TRP A 59 18.87 27.35 -25.52
N ILE A 60 18.93 27.58 -24.21
CA ILE A 60 17.75 27.66 -23.36
C ILE A 60 17.35 29.15 -23.34
N THR A 61 16.13 29.44 -23.76
CA THR A 61 15.60 30.79 -23.90
C THR A 61 14.25 30.91 -23.23
N LYS A 62 14.02 32.00 -22.48
CA LYS A 62 12.71 32.34 -21.92
C LYS A 62 12.48 33.86 -22.07
N SER A 63 11.25 34.21 -22.46
CA SER A 63 10.81 35.59 -22.65
C SER A 63 9.59 35.89 -21.75
N GLY A 64 9.19 37.17 -21.69
CA GLY A 64 8.01 37.59 -20.93
C GLY A 64 8.32 38.46 -19.72
N PHE A 65 9.56 38.94 -19.59
CA PHE A 65 9.98 39.77 -18.46
C PHE A 65 9.75 41.27 -18.78
N LYS A 66 9.37 42.06 -17.77
CA LYS A 66 9.04 43.47 -17.94
C LYS A 66 10.28 44.33 -18.14
N ASN A 67 11.39 43.98 -17.53
CA ASN A 67 12.65 44.72 -17.61
C ASN A 67 13.86 43.79 -17.72
N GLN A 68 15.02 44.36 -18.02
CA GLN A 68 16.28 43.62 -18.23
C GLN A 68 16.80 42.95 -16.96
N SER A 69 16.64 43.59 -15.79
CA SER A 69 17.11 43.08 -14.51
C SER A 69 16.35 41.79 -14.13
N GLU A 70 15.05 41.83 -14.26
CA GLU A 70 14.18 40.66 -14.01
C GLU A 70 14.53 39.48 -14.93
N ALA A 71 14.75 39.76 -16.22
CA ALA A 71 15.19 38.73 -17.16
C ALA A 71 16.56 38.17 -16.81
N TYR A 72 17.49 39.01 -16.37
CA TYR A 72 18.84 38.60 -15.98
C TYR A 72 18.83 37.73 -14.71
N GLU A 73 18.11 38.14 -13.66
CA GLU A 73 17.98 37.42 -12.42
C GLU A 73 17.33 36.03 -12.63
N ALA A 74 16.23 35.99 -13.36
CA ALA A 74 15.58 34.76 -13.75
C ALA A 74 16.48 33.84 -14.58
N GLY A 75 17.27 34.44 -15.49
CA GLY A 75 18.25 33.72 -16.29
C GLY A 75 19.41 33.15 -15.47
N MET A 76 19.90 33.88 -14.47
CA MET A 76 20.94 33.43 -13.57
C MET A 76 20.47 32.26 -12.67
N VAL A 77 19.25 32.32 -12.15
CA VAL A 77 18.63 31.23 -11.40
C VAL A 77 18.53 29.99 -12.30
N ALA A 78 17.98 30.13 -13.50
CA ALA A 78 17.83 29.02 -14.44
C ALA A 78 19.18 28.42 -14.87
N TYR A 79 20.20 29.25 -15.07
CA TYR A 79 21.55 28.79 -15.40
C TYR A 79 22.21 28.04 -14.25
N THR A 80 22.06 28.52 -13.03
CA THR A 80 22.59 27.83 -11.83
C THR A 80 21.92 26.46 -11.64
N GLN A 81 20.62 26.39 -11.80
CA GLN A 81 19.87 25.13 -11.74
C GLN A 81 20.28 24.18 -12.87
N TYR A 82 20.44 24.70 -14.09
CA TYR A 82 20.92 23.91 -15.21
C TYR A 82 22.31 23.31 -14.95
N LYS A 83 23.22 24.08 -14.35
CA LYS A 83 24.55 23.58 -13.97
C LYS A 83 24.50 22.46 -12.93
N GLN A 84 23.57 22.55 -11.99
CA GLN A 84 23.43 21.55 -10.92
C GLN A 84 22.72 20.28 -11.40
N THR A 85 21.78 20.38 -12.32
CA THR A 85 20.83 19.29 -12.66
C THR A 85 20.82 18.91 -14.13
N GLY A 86 21.54 19.66 -15.00
CA GLY A 86 21.48 19.47 -16.45
C GLY A 86 20.19 19.93 -17.12
N LYS A 87 19.25 20.50 -16.36
CA LYS A 87 17.96 21.01 -16.88
C LYS A 87 17.63 22.35 -16.24
N SER A 88 17.09 23.28 -17.03
CA SER A 88 16.48 24.50 -16.48
C SER A 88 15.13 24.12 -15.89
N PHE A 89 14.93 24.41 -14.61
CA PHE A 89 13.70 24.13 -13.90
C PHE A 89 12.86 25.41 -13.73
N THR A 90 11.58 25.32 -14.03
CA THR A 90 10.59 26.35 -13.69
C THR A 90 9.49 25.66 -12.91
N PRO A 91 9.17 26.08 -11.68
CA PRO A 91 8.04 25.53 -10.93
C PRO A 91 6.77 25.54 -11.77
N SER A 92 6.07 24.43 -11.79
CA SER A 92 4.85 24.28 -12.57
C SER A 92 3.71 25.11 -11.95
N ASN A 93 2.89 25.74 -12.78
CA ASN A 93 1.63 26.37 -12.38
C ASN A 93 0.47 25.36 -12.31
N ILE A 94 0.77 24.08 -12.15
CA ILE A 94 -0.23 23.03 -11.99
C ILE A 94 -0.95 23.19 -10.65
N SER A 95 -2.26 22.95 -10.63
CA SER A 95 -3.03 22.87 -9.38
C SER A 95 -2.67 21.60 -8.59
N VAL A 96 -2.89 21.62 -7.27
CA VAL A 96 -2.75 20.38 -6.46
C VAL A 96 -3.71 19.29 -6.96
N SER A 97 -4.93 19.67 -7.38
CA SER A 97 -5.91 18.72 -7.92
C SER A 97 -5.36 17.98 -9.14
N ASP A 98 -4.91 18.72 -10.16
CA ASP A 98 -4.38 18.14 -11.40
C ASP A 98 -3.08 17.38 -11.17
N TYR A 99 -2.25 17.90 -10.25
CA TYR A 99 -1.04 17.20 -9.84
C TYR A 99 -1.33 15.84 -9.17
N MET A 100 -2.34 15.76 -8.32
CA MET A 100 -2.71 14.51 -7.66
C MET A 100 -3.23 13.47 -8.68
N ASP A 101 -3.98 13.90 -9.71
CA ASP A 101 -4.38 13.02 -10.81
C ASP A 101 -3.17 12.55 -11.60
N TYR A 102 -2.26 13.48 -11.97
CA TYR A 102 -1.00 13.13 -12.60
C TYR A 102 -0.19 12.11 -11.78
N TRP A 103 -0.10 12.29 -10.46
CA TRP A 103 0.64 11.39 -9.58
C TRP A 103 -0.01 10.00 -9.49
N ILE A 104 -1.34 9.93 -9.46
CA ILE A 104 -2.08 8.66 -9.51
C ILE A 104 -1.76 7.92 -10.81
N ASP A 105 -1.82 8.60 -11.95
CA ASP A 105 -1.65 7.97 -13.26
C ASP A 105 -0.20 7.57 -13.53
N ASN A 106 0.76 8.43 -13.22
CA ASN A 106 2.16 8.23 -13.60
C ASN A 106 3.00 7.52 -12.52
N TYR A 107 2.53 7.47 -11.28
CA TYR A 107 3.26 6.79 -10.20
C TYR A 107 2.44 5.67 -9.56
N CYS A 108 1.22 5.97 -9.08
CA CYS A 108 0.50 5.00 -8.27
C CYS A 108 0.04 3.79 -9.07
N LYS A 109 -0.53 3.99 -10.26
CA LYS A 109 -0.99 2.88 -11.13
C LYS A 109 0.17 2.01 -11.60
N VAL A 110 1.36 2.59 -11.78
CA VAL A 110 2.54 1.87 -12.27
C VAL A 110 3.28 1.14 -11.15
N ASN A 111 3.37 1.75 -9.96
CA ASN A 111 4.28 1.27 -8.89
C ASN A 111 3.55 0.63 -7.70
N LEU A 112 2.23 0.74 -7.63
CA LEU A 112 1.45 0.22 -6.51
C LEU A 112 0.45 -0.84 -6.99
N LYS A 113 0.10 -1.77 -6.10
CA LYS A 113 -1.02 -2.69 -6.36
C LYS A 113 -2.31 -1.89 -6.58
N ALA A 114 -3.15 -2.32 -7.52
CA ALA A 114 -4.38 -1.63 -7.94
C ALA A 114 -5.26 -1.20 -6.76
N ASN A 115 -5.42 -2.07 -5.76
CA ASN A 115 -6.18 -1.76 -4.53
C ASN A 115 -5.58 -0.62 -3.70
N THR A 116 -4.25 -0.50 -3.68
CA THR A 116 -3.58 0.60 -2.98
C THR A 116 -3.77 1.90 -3.75
N ALA A 117 -3.62 1.87 -5.08
CA ALA A 117 -3.84 3.03 -5.93
C ALA A 117 -5.29 3.52 -5.86
N SER A 118 -6.28 2.63 -5.92
CA SER A 118 -7.71 2.94 -5.74
C SER A 118 -7.99 3.54 -4.36
N THR A 119 -7.40 2.97 -3.29
CA THR A 119 -7.54 3.51 -1.94
C THR A 119 -6.93 4.92 -1.82
N TYR A 120 -5.77 5.15 -2.46
CA TYR A 120 -5.14 6.46 -2.48
C TYR A 120 -6.01 7.46 -3.24
N LYS A 121 -6.51 7.08 -4.43
CA LYS A 121 -7.43 7.92 -5.21
C LYS A 121 -8.65 8.33 -4.40
N LYS A 122 -9.35 7.38 -3.76
CA LYS A 122 -10.52 7.67 -2.91
C LYS A 122 -10.19 8.66 -1.79
N LYS A 123 -9.02 8.52 -1.13
CA LYS A 123 -8.62 9.45 -0.06
C LYS A 123 -8.20 10.82 -0.59
N ILE A 124 -7.56 10.88 -1.74
CA ILE A 124 -7.23 12.15 -2.43
C ILE A 124 -8.52 12.90 -2.78
N ASP A 125 -9.47 12.22 -3.42
CA ASP A 125 -10.72 12.83 -3.85
C ASP A 125 -11.61 13.26 -2.66
N LEU A 126 -11.58 12.49 -1.56
CA LEU A 126 -12.43 12.76 -0.39
C LEU A 126 -11.84 13.78 0.60
N TYR A 127 -10.51 13.84 0.75
CA TYR A 127 -9.88 14.62 1.83
C TYR A 127 -8.89 15.68 1.33
N ILE A 128 -8.11 15.39 0.28
CA ILE A 128 -7.01 16.26 -0.15
C ILE A 128 -7.51 17.31 -1.16
N LYS A 129 -8.14 16.88 -2.25
CA LYS A 129 -8.65 17.79 -3.28
C LYS A 129 -9.65 18.81 -2.76
N PRO A 130 -10.65 18.45 -1.90
CA PRO A 130 -11.58 19.44 -1.38
C PRO A 130 -10.92 20.51 -0.50
N ALA A 131 -9.83 20.17 0.19
CA ALA A 131 -9.17 21.08 1.12
C ALA A 131 -8.12 21.98 0.43
N ILE A 132 -7.29 21.42 -0.44
CA ILE A 132 -6.13 22.12 -1.01
C ILE A 132 -6.04 22.03 -2.54
N GLY A 133 -6.99 21.36 -3.21
CA GLY A 133 -6.92 21.09 -4.65
C GLY A 133 -6.86 22.32 -5.55
N SER A 134 -7.47 23.43 -5.13
CA SER A 134 -7.51 24.70 -5.87
C SER A 134 -6.24 25.53 -5.77
N TYR A 135 -5.32 25.20 -4.87
CA TYR A 135 -4.05 25.92 -4.75
C TYR A 135 -3.05 25.47 -5.82
N TYR A 136 -2.15 26.36 -6.20
CA TYR A 136 -1.02 25.96 -7.02
C TYR A 136 -0.05 25.10 -6.18
N LEU A 137 0.45 24.02 -6.79
CA LEU A 137 1.35 23.07 -6.12
C LEU A 137 2.61 23.75 -5.57
N LYS A 138 3.15 24.73 -6.28
CA LYS A 138 4.35 25.49 -5.90
C LYS A 138 4.13 26.42 -4.70
N ASP A 139 2.88 26.79 -4.41
CA ASP A 139 2.51 27.76 -3.36
C ASP A 139 2.03 27.06 -2.08
N ILE A 140 2.12 25.72 -2.05
CA ILE A 140 1.77 24.94 -0.85
C ILE A 140 2.88 25.07 0.20
N GLU A 141 2.49 25.54 1.37
CA GLU A 141 3.37 25.64 2.54
C GLU A 141 3.15 24.50 3.54
N PRO A 142 4.17 24.16 4.36
CA PRO A 142 4.04 23.15 5.42
C PRO A 142 2.89 23.41 6.40
N SER A 143 2.64 24.70 6.73
CA SER A 143 1.55 25.14 7.60
C SER A 143 0.18 24.70 7.11
N LEU A 144 -0.09 24.86 5.80
CA LEU A 144 -1.35 24.47 5.17
C LEU A 144 -1.58 22.97 5.20
N LEU A 145 -0.53 22.18 4.97
CA LEU A 145 -0.61 20.71 5.07
C LEU A 145 -0.81 20.23 6.51
N GLN A 146 -0.15 20.90 7.47
CA GLN A 146 -0.35 20.60 8.90
C GLN A 146 -1.77 20.96 9.33
N GLU A 147 -2.32 22.07 8.86
CA GLU A 147 -3.71 22.48 9.13
C GLU A 147 -4.70 21.43 8.58
N LEU A 148 -4.50 20.93 7.37
CA LEU A 148 -5.31 19.85 6.80
C LEU A 148 -5.33 18.63 7.73
N ILE A 149 -4.17 18.17 8.19
CA ILE A 149 -4.05 17.03 9.11
C ILE A 149 -4.76 17.31 10.44
N ASN A 150 -4.60 18.52 10.98
CA ASN A 150 -5.24 18.93 12.24
C ASN A 150 -6.76 19.00 12.10
N ASN A 151 -7.27 19.52 11.00
CA ASN A 151 -8.71 19.60 10.72
C ASN A 151 -9.31 18.19 10.61
N LEU A 152 -8.68 17.28 9.86
CA LEU A 152 -9.12 15.88 9.77
C LEU A 152 -9.08 15.17 11.14
N PHE A 153 -8.09 15.47 11.98
CA PHE A 153 -8.06 14.97 13.36
C PHE A 153 -9.23 15.48 14.19
N ASN A 154 -9.58 16.77 14.07
CA ASN A 154 -10.68 17.40 14.80
C ASN A 154 -12.07 16.85 14.39
N THR A 155 -12.22 16.35 13.15
CA THR A 155 -13.45 15.64 12.72
C THR A 155 -13.57 14.23 13.30
N GLY A 156 -12.62 13.77 14.12
CA GLY A 156 -12.65 12.44 14.74
C GLY A 156 -12.03 11.33 13.88
N MET A 157 -11.30 11.68 12.80
CA MET A 157 -10.63 10.67 11.98
C MET A 157 -9.65 9.84 12.81
N SER A 158 -9.67 8.52 12.62
CA SER A 158 -8.76 7.61 13.33
C SER A 158 -7.29 7.91 12.99
N ARG A 159 -6.39 7.69 13.96
CA ARG A 159 -4.94 7.91 13.77
C ARG A 159 -4.37 7.11 12.58
N ASN A 160 -4.86 5.90 12.34
CA ASN A 160 -4.45 5.09 11.18
C ASN A 160 -4.89 5.73 9.86
N SER A 161 -6.12 6.24 9.80
CA SER A 161 -6.62 6.94 8.61
C SER A 161 -5.86 8.24 8.34
N LEU A 162 -5.56 9.01 9.39
CA LEU A 162 -4.69 10.19 9.31
C LEU A 162 -3.28 9.83 8.85
N GLY A 163 -2.72 8.73 9.38
CA GLY A 163 -1.41 8.20 8.95
C GLY A 163 -1.37 7.88 7.46
N ASN A 164 -2.46 7.34 6.92
CA ASN A 164 -2.58 7.08 5.50
C ASN A 164 -2.64 8.38 4.67
N VAL A 165 -3.43 9.39 5.10
CA VAL A 165 -3.50 10.69 4.41
C VAL A 165 -2.14 11.38 4.44
N LYS A 166 -1.48 11.43 5.62
CA LYS A 166 -0.11 11.93 5.72
C LYS A 166 0.84 11.20 4.79
N GLY A 167 0.77 9.86 4.74
CA GLY A 167 1.60 9.03 3.87
C GLY A 167 1.41 9.33 2.37
N ILE A 168 0.18 9.64 1.95
CA ILE A 168 -0.12 10.09 0.58
C ILE A 168 0.54 11.45 0.32
N LEU A 169 0.34 12.43 1.21
CA LEU A 169 0.96 13.75 1.08
C LEU A 169 2.49 13.63 0.99
N THR A 170 3.11 12.92 1.94
CA THR A 170 4.57 12.77 1.98
C THR A 170 5.10 12.13 0.69
N LYS A 171 4.48 11.06 0.20
CA LYS A 171 4.93 10.38 -1.03
C LYS A 171 4.71 11.21 -2.27
N SER A 172 3.56 11.87 -2.39
CA SER A 172 3.24 12.68 -3.57
C SER A 172 4.12 13.93 -3.65
N PHE A 173 4.32 14.67 -2.56
CA PHE A 173 5.16 15.86 -2.57
C PHE A 173 6.66 15.53 -2.73
N ALA A 174 7.13 14.43 -2.14
CA ALA A 174 8.49 13.94 -2.39
C ALA A 174 8.69 13.58 -3.87
N TYR A 175 7.70 12.94 -4.52
CA TYR A 175 7.72 12.67 -5.96
C TYR A 175 7.69 13.95 -6.79
N ALA A 176 6.88 14.93 -6.39
CA ALA A 176 6.81 16.26 -7.03
C ALA A 176 8.17 16.96 -7.04
N LYS A 177 8.92 16.87 -5.93
CA LYS A 177 10.26 17.46 -5.80
C LYS A 177 11.31 16.66 -6.55
N THR A 178 11.40 15.38 -6.33
CA THR A 178 12.56 14.56 -6.76
C THR A 178 12.44 14.07 -8.20
N THR A 179 11.30 13.56 -8.59
CA THR A 179 11.07 12.87 -9.87
C THR A 179 10.42 13.78 -10.89
N ALA A 180 9.23 14.30 -10.58
CA ALA A 180 8.48 15.17 -11.50
C ALA A 180 9.07 16.57 -11.60
N ARG A 181 9.78 17.03 -10.57
CA ARG A 181 10.39 18.36 -10.48
C ARG A 181 9.41 19.49 -10.74
N PHE A 182 8.23 19.40 -10.16
CA PHE A 182 7.20 20.43 -10.22
C PHE A 182 7.36 21.48 -9.12
N ILE A 183 8.10 21.14 -8.06
CA ILE A 183 8.43 22.04 -6.93
C ILE A 183 9.91 21.92 -6.56
N ASN A 184 10.45 22.95 -5.92
CA ASN A 184 11.83 22.98 -5.45
C ASN A 184 11.98 22.34 -4.07
N ASP A 185 11.02 22.57 -3.20
CA ASP A 185 11.02 22.13 -1.80
C ASP A 185 9.82 21.24 -1.51
N ASP A 186 9.99 20.32 -0.57
CA ASP A 186 8.94 19.42 -0.14
C ASP A 186 8.25 19.97 1.12
N PRO A 187 7.04 20.54 1.00
CA PRO A 187 6.33 21.11 2.14
C PRO A 187 5.81 20.02 3.10
N SER A 188 5.80 18.76 2.67
CA SER A 188 5.29 17.65 3.51
C SER A 188 6.33 17.06 4.46
N ALA A 189 7.60 17.44 4.33
CA ALA A 189 8.71 16.83 5.09
C ALA A 189 8.57 17.03 6.62
N THR A 190 7.98 18.14 7.06
CA THR A 190 7.88 18.51 8.47
C THR A 190 6.51 18.24 9.10
N ILE A 191 5.51 17.81 8.32
CA ILE A 191 4.17 17.55 8.86
C ILE A 191 4.18 16.39 9.85
N SER A 192 3.43 16.53 10.94
CA SER A 192 3.34 15.54 12.01
C SER A 192 1.90 15.11 12.28
N LEU A 193 1.74 13.92 12.86
CA LEU A 193 0.43 13.49 13.33
C LEU A 193 0.16 14.07 14.72
N PRO A 194 -1.02 14.68 14.96
CA PRO A 194 -1.39 15.16 16.27
C PRO A 194 -1.28 14.06 17.32
N LEU A 195 -0.84 14.42 18.51
CA LEU A 195 -0.87 13.50 19.65
C LEU A 195 -2.34 13.19 20.00
N PRO A 196 -2.65 11.98 20.45
CA PRO A 196 -3.97 11.70 21.01
C PRO A 196 -4.23 12.70 22.13
N ARG A 197 -5.37 13.40 22.09
CA ARG A 197 -5.80 14.19 23.26
C ARG A 197 -5.78 13.21 24.42
N ALA A 198 -5.09 13.54 25.49
CA ALA A 198 -5.16 12.78 26.72
C ALA A 198 -6.64 12.73 27.12
N LYS A 199 -7.33 11.64 26.77
CA LYS A 199 -8.62 11.33 27.35
C LYS A 199 -8.30 11.08 28.80
N ALA A 200 -8.83 11.93 29.68
CA ALA A 200 -8.89 11.60 31.06
C ALA A 200 -9.29 10.12 31.17
N GLU A 201 -8.39 9.29 31.66
CA GLU A 201 -8.59 7.90 32.10
C GLU A 201 -9.26 6.88 31.17
N VAL A 202 -9.15 7.00 29.87
CA VAL A 202 -9.30 5.80 29.05
C VAL A 202 -7.89 5.27 28.78
N LYS A 203 -7.40 4.37 29.65
CA LYS A 203 -6.36 3.40 29.25
C LYS A 203 -6.72 3.00 27.84
N THR A 204 -5.87 3.33 26.86
CA THR A 204 -6.03 2.84 25.50
C THR A 204 -6.08 1.33 25.62
N LYS A 205 -7.29 0.77 25.73
CA LYS A 205 -7.45 -0.67 25.62
C LYS A 205 -6.83 -1.00 24.28
N LYS A 206 -5.67 -1.65 24.28
CA LYS A 206 -5.17 -2.34 23.08
C LYS A 206 -6.43 -2.92 22.45
N LYS A 207 -6.72 -2.62 21.17
CA LYS A 207 -7.91 -3.14 20.50
C LYS A 207 -7.85 -4.65 20.72
N VAL A 208 -8.64 -5.15 21.66
CA VAL A 208 -8.68 -6.58 21.99
C VAL A 208 -9.15 -7.24 20.70
N ARG A 209 -8.35 -8.15 20.17
CA ARG A 209 -8.76 -8.92 19.00
C ARG A 209 -9.93 -9.78 19.45
N VAL A 210 -11.04 -9.67 18.76
CA VAL A 210 -12.23 -10.44 19.07
C VAL A 210 -11.97 -11.90 18.72
N VAL A 211 -12.24 -12.78 19.68
CA VAL A 211 -12.24 -14.23 19.52
C VAL A 211 -13.67 -14.70 19.77
N TRP A 212 -14.22 -15.50 18.88
CA TRP A 212 -15.57 -16.03 18.99
C TRP A 212 -15.65 -17.07 20.09
N THR A 213 -16.69 -16.99 20.90
CA THR A 213 -16.98 -18.05 21.88
C THR A 213 -17.60 -19.27 21.20
N ASN A 214 -17.55 -20.42 21.88
CA ASN A 214 -18.20 -21.63 21.37
C ASN A 214 -19.72 -21.43 21.18
N GLU A 215 -20.38 -20.73 22.10
CA GLU A 215 -21.81 -20.40 22.02
C GLU A 215 -22.14 -19.55 20.79
N GLN A 216 -21.29 -18.55 20.48
CA GLN A 216 -21.43 -17.70 19.28
C GLN A 216 -21.24 -18.53 18.01
N LEU A 217 -20.21 -19.39 17.96
CA LEU A 217 -19.98 -20.31 16.86
C LEU A 217 -21.17 -21.25 16.63
N ASP A 218 -21.63 -21.92 17.70
CA ASP A 218 -22.76 -22.85 17.64
C ASP A 218 -24.03 -22.14 17.14
N THR A 219 -24.31 -20.94 17.64
CA THR A 219 -25.48 -20.15 17.23
C THR A 219 -25.41 -19.78 15.76
N VAL A 220 -24.22 -19.32 15.28
CA VAL A 220 -24.04 -18.92 13.90
C VAL A 220 -24.09 -20.13 12.95
N PHE A 221 -23.46 -21.25 13.29
CA PHE A 221 -23.50 -22.45 12.47
C PHE A 221 -24.86 -23.17 12.49
N LYS A 222 -25.68 -23.00 13.54
CA LYS A 222 -27.08 -23.41 13.55
C LYS A 222 -27.92 -22.52 12.65
N THR A 223 -27.68 -21.21 12.65
CA THR A 223 -28.41 -20.24 11.82
C THR A 223 -28.08 -20.43 10.33
N PHE A 224 -26.83 -20.63 10.02
CA PHE A 224 -26.32 -20.91 8.68
C PHE A 224 -25.86 -22.35 8.60
N ALA A 225 -26.81 -23.27 8.69
CA ALA A 225 -26.56 -24.70 8.66
C ALA A 225 -25.96 -25.15 7.32
N GLN A 226 -25.48 -26.38 7.29
CA GLN A 226 -24.92 -27.03 6.10
C GLN A 226 -25.90 -26.90 4.90
N GLY A 227 -25.34 -26.54 3.72
CA GLY A 227 -26.13 -26.21 2.53
C GLY A 227 -26.51 -24.72 2.39
N HIS A 228 -26.38 -23.93 3.46
CA HIS A 228 -26.58 -22.48 3.35
C HIS A 228 -25.38 -21.80 2.70
N ILE A 229 -25.58 -20.83 1.82
CA ILE A 229 -24.51 -20.14 1.05
C ILE A 229 -23.41 -19.50 1.92
N TYR A 230 -23.69 -19.20 3.17
CA TYR A 230 -22.73 -18.61 4.12
C TYR A 230 -21.98 -19.67 4.93
N HIS A 231 -22.44 -20.91 4.94
CA HIS A 231 -21.86 -21.97 5.77
C HIS A 231 -20.39 -22.22 5.45
N MET A 232 -20.11 -22.60 4.21
CA MET A 232 -18.75 -22.95 3.81
C MET A 232 -17.75 -21.79 3.94
N PRO A 233 -18.05 -20.54 3.53
CA PRO A 233 -17.15 -19.42 3.80
C PRO A 233 -16.83 -19.22 5.28
N LEU A 234 -17.80 -19.35 6.18
CA LEU A 234 -17.59 -19.26 7.63
C LEU A 234 -16.76 -20.43 8.16
N LEU A 235 -17.03 -21.65 7.67
CA LEU A 235 -16.30 -22.86 8.05
C LEU A 235 -14.82 -22.77 7.67
N LEU A 236 -14.52 -22.40 6.42
CA LEU A 236 -13.15 -22.25 5.94
C LEU A 236 -12.39 -21.13 6.68
N ALA A 237 -13.08 -20.02 7.01
CA ALA A 237 -12.48 -18.97 7.82
C ALA A 237 -12.15 -19.46 9.24
N TYR A 238 -13.06 -20.23 9.86
CA TYR A 238 -12.90 -20.72 11.21
C TYR A 238 -11.94 -21.92 11.32
N ARG A 239 -12.09 -22.96 10.46
CA ARG A 239 -11.32 -24.19 10.56
C ARG A 239 -9.99 -24.18 9.79
N CYS A 240 -9.91 -23.40 8.73
CA CYS A 240 -8.68 -23.27 7.92
C CYS A 240 -7.94 -21.96 8.14
N GLY A 241 -8.55 -20.98 8.80
CA GLY A 241 -7.95 -19.68 9.06
C GLY A 241 -7.69 -18.87 7.78
N MET A 242 -8.41 -19.11 6.69
CA MET A 242 -8.23 -18.44 5.42
C MET A 242 -8.74 -16.99 5.45
N ARG A 243 -8.18 -16.15 4.59
CA ARG A 243 -8.69 -14.78 4.37
C ARG A 243 -9.90 -14.80 3.45
N LEU A 244 -10.78 -13.80 3.55
CA LEU A 244 -11.98 -13.69 2.73
C LEU A 244 -11.67 -13.86 1.23
N GLY A 245 -10.73 -13.10 0.70
CA GLY A 245 -10.37 -13.19 -0.74
C GLY A 245 -9.77 -14.53 -1.14
N GLU A 246 -9.05 -15.23 -0.26
CA GLU A 246 -8.51 -16.58 -0.48
C GLU A 246 -9.66 -17.60 -0.59
N ILE A 247 -10.64 -17.53 0.31
CA ILE A 247 -11.81 -18.42 0.33
C ILE A 247 -12.63 -18.31 -0.95
N PHE A 248 -12.92 -17.08 -1.38
CA PHE A 248 -13.72 -16.83 -2.58
C PHE A 248 -12.94 -16.98 -3.89
N GLY A 249 -11.62 -17.14 -3.81
CA GLY A 249 -10.75 -17.49 -4.93
C GLY A 249 -10.37 -18.96 -4.99
N LEU A 250 -10.93 -19.80 -4.11
CA LEU A 250 -10.64 -21.22 -4.03
C LEU A 250 -11.27 -21.96 -5.20
N MET A 251 -10.52 -22.91 -5.79
CA MET A 251 -10.93 -23.78 -6.88
C MET A 251 -10.84 -25.23 -6.46
N TRP A 252 -11.58 -26.11 -7.12
CA TRP A 252 -11.54 -27.53 -6.78
C TRP A 252 -10.15 -28.14 -6.99
N ASP A 253 -9.40 -27.66 -7.98
CA ASP A 253 -8.01 -28.10 -8.23
C ASP A 253 -7.02 -27.72 -7.12
N ASP A 254 -7.42 -26.85 -6.18
CA ASP A 254 -6.60 -26.52 -5.02
C ASP A 254 -6.72 -27.56 -3.89
N ILE A 255 -7.64 -28.54 -4.01
CA ILE A 255 -7.97 -29.48 -2.97
C ILE A 255 -7.53 -30.90 -3.37
N ASP A 256 -6.57 -31.44 -2.65
CA ASP A 256 -6.20 -32.83 -2.71
C ASP A 256 -7.07 -33.61 -1.72
N PHE A 257 -8.12 -34.23 -2.23
CA PHE A 257 -9.09 -35.00 -1.45
C PHE A 257 -8.53 -36.30 -0.87
N ASP A 258 -7.50 -36.87 -1.47
CA ASP A 258 -6.90 -38.13 -1.03
C ASP A 258 -5.97 -37.91 0.14
N ASN A 259 -5.19 -36.84 0.12
CA ASN A 259 -4.25 -36.48 1.18
C ASN A 259 -4.83 -35.47 2.19
N GLY A 260 -6.02 -34.94 1.97
CA GLY A 260 -6.65 -33.93 2.84
C GLY A 260 -5.87 -32.61 2.88
N ILE A 261 -5.33 -32.18 1.74
CA ILE A 261 -4.50 -30.97 1.63
C ILE A 261 -5.23 -29.91 0.83
N LEU A 262 -5.15 -28.65 1.27
CA LEU A 262 -5.67 -27.50 0.57
C LEU A 262 -4.53 -26.51 0.26
N SER A 263 -4.41 -26.13 -1.01
CA SER A 263 -3.42 -25.19 -1.52
C SER A 263 -4.01 -23.79 -1.65
N ILE A 264 -3.36 -22.79 -1.07
CA ILE A 264 -3.79 -21.38 -1.13
C ILE A 264 -2.89 -20.64 -2.10
N ASN A 265 -3.34 -20.60 -3.37
CA ASN A 265 -2.55 -20.13 -4.51
C ASN A 265 -2.98 -18.76 -5.02
N ARG A 266 -4.18 -18.26 -4.64
CA ARG A 266 -4.76 -17.03 -5.14
C ARG A 266 -5.73 -16.41 -4.14
N GLN A 267 -6.13 -15.18 -4.45
CA GLN A 267 -7.24 -14.49 -3.80
C GLN A 267 -8.03 -13.71 -4.84
N VAL A 268 -9.28 -13.41 -4.55
CA VAL A 268 -10.08 -12.47 -5.35
C VAL A 268 -10.04 -11.09 -4.74
N GLN A 269 -9.97 -10.07 -5.60
CA GLN A 269 -9.99 -8.66 -5.23
C GLN A 269 -10.97 -7.91 -6.12
N ASN A 270 -11.68 -6.93 -5.55
CA ASN A 270 -12.56 -6.06 -6.30
C ASN A 270 -11.86 -4.74 -6.64
N HIS A 271 -11.86 -4.39 -7.92
CA HIS A 271 -11.37 -3.10 -8.43
C HIS A 271 -12.41 -2.54 -9.39
N ASP A 272 -12.91 -1.36 -9.11
CA ASP A 272 -13.89 -0.64 -9.94
C ASP A 272 -15.09 -1.53 -10.33
N ASP A 273 -15.66 -2.19 -9.31
CA ASP A 273 -16.79 -3.13 -9.39
C ASP A 273 -16.54 -4.39 -10.24
N LYS A 274 -15.32 -4.68 -10.62
CA LYS A 274 -14.89 -5.91 -11.29
C LYS A 274 -14.05 -6.77 -10.36
N TRP A 275 -14.11 -8.08 -10.54
CA TRP A 275 -13.36 -9.03 -9.73
C TRP A 275 -12.16 -9.56 -10.49
N TYR A 276 -11.04 -9.61 -9.78
CA TYR A 276 -9.74 -10.06 -10.31
C TYR A 276 -9.17 -11.17 -9.44
N LEU A 277 -8.44 -12.10 -10.07
CA LEU A 277 -7.58 -13.04 -9.39
C LEU A 277 -6.21 -12.41 -9.19
N GLU A 278 -5.73 -12.43 -7.96
CA GLU A 278 -4.41 -11.95 -7.58
C GLU A 278 -3.68 -12.99 -6.73
N ASN A 279 -2.36 -12.84 -6.63
CA ASN A 279 -1.59 -13.59 -5.64
C ASN A 279 -2.12 -13.34 -4.23
N PRO A 280 -1.99 -14.30 -3.32
CA PRO A 280 -2.30 -14.08 -1.92
C PRO A 280 -1.55 -12.86 -1.38
N LYS A 281 -2.15 -12.18 -0.41
CA LYS A 281 -1.54 -10.97 0.17
C LYS A 281 -0.13 -11.28 0.70
N TYR A 282 0.87 -10.47 0.31
CA TYR A 282 2.30 -10.67 0.62
C TYR A 282 2.91 -11.93 0.01
N ASP A 283 2.33 -12.43 -1.09
CA ASP A 283 2.74 -13.66 -1.76
C ASP A 283 2.81 -14.86 -0.79
N SER A 284 1.82 -14.91 0.14
CA SER A 284 1.75 -15.93 1.18
C SER A 284 1.13 -17.24 0.65
N PHE A 285 1.72 -17.78 -0.44
CA PHE A 285 1.41 -19.11 -0.94
C PHE A 285 1.69 -20.14 0.14
N ARG A 286 0.79 -21.10 0.32
CA ARG A 286 0.92 -22.13 1.33
C ARG A 286 -0.04 -23.28 1.08
N THR A 287 0.30 -24.42 1.65
CA THR A 287 -0.58 -25.58 1.77
C THR A 287 -0.95 -25.77 3.24
N ILE A 288 -2.16 -26.25 3.50
CA ILE A 288 -2.65 -26.54 4.84
C ILE A 288 -3.37 -27.87 4.84
N GLU A 289 -3.27 -28.61 5.94
CA GLU A 289 -4.03 -29.83 6.17
C GLU A 289 -5.48 -29.48 6.51
N LEU A 290 -6.41 -30.25 5.96
CA LEU A 290 -7.83 -30.18 6.29
C LEU A 290 -8.18 -31.17 7.43
N ASP A 291 -9.03 -30.73 8.32
CA ASP A 291 -9.67 -31.66 9.27
C ASP A 291 -10.79 -32.47 8.60
N ASP A 292 -11.12 -33.64 9.17
CA ASP A 292 -12.08 -34.60 8.59
C ASP A 292 -13.45 -33.98 8.33
N THR A 293 -13.91 -33.08 9.21
CA THR A 293 -15.19 -32.37 9.04
C THR A 293 -15.17 -31.48 7.80
N THR A 294 -14.14 -30.65 7.68
CA THR A 294 -13.99 -29.73 6.53
C THR A 294 -13.82 -30.52 5.24
N LEU A 295 -13.01 -31.58 5.25
CA LEU A 295 -12.78 -32.43 4.08
C LEU A 295 -14.06 -33.14 3.62
N SER A 296 -14.84 -33.69 4.54
CA SER A 296 -16.10 -34.38 4.22
C SER A 296 -17.16 -33.42 3.65
N GLU A 297 -17.22 -32.20 4.18
CA GLU A 297 -18.15 -31.19 3.66
C GLU A 297 -17.75 -30.70 2.26
N LEU A 298 -16.46 -30.49 2.00
CA LEU A 298 -15.96 -30.16 0.66
C LEU A 298 -16.23 -31.27 -0.34
N LYS A 299 -16.02 -32.54 0.03
CA LYS A 299 -16.37 -33.69 -0.83
C LYS A 299 -17.84 -33.68 -1.22
N ARG A 300 -18.73 -33.51 -0.23
CA ARG A 300 -20.17 -33.44 -0.48
C ARG A 300 -20.57 -32.28 -1.40
N MET A 301 -19.95 -31.11 -1.22
CA MET A 301 -20.19 -29.95 -2.09
C MET A 301 -19.72 -30.20 -3.51
N TYR A 302 -18.57 -30.85 -3.69
CA TYR A 302 -18.04 -31.19 -5.01
C TYR A 302 -18.96 -32.18 -5.74
N GLU A 303 -19.46 -33.20 -5.05
CA GLU A 303 -20.42 -34.15 -5.60
C GLU A 303 -21.74 -33.45 -5.98
N HIS A 304 -22.27 -32.61 -5.08
CA HIS A 304 -23.49 -31.83 -5.35
C HIS A 304 -23.32 -30.88 -6.56
N GLU A 305 -22.19 -30.20 -6.69
CA GLU A 305 -21.95 -29.33 -7.85
C GLU A 305 -21.94 -30.09 -9.16
N LYS A 306 -21.35 -31.30 -9.20
CA LYS A 306 -21.40 -32.17 -10.39
C LYS A 306 -22.81 -32.58 -10.75
N GLU A 307 -23.65 -32.91 -9.77
CA GLU A 307 -25.07 -33.19 -9.99
C GLU A 307 -25.80 -31.97 -10.53
N CYS A 308 -25.54 -30.78 -9.99
CA CYS A 308 -26.12 -29.53 -10.46
C CYS A 308 -25.67 -29.20 -11.90
N GLU A 309 -24.39 -29.35 -12.20
CA GLU A 309 -23.86 -29.13 -13.55
C GLU A 309 -24.57 -30.02 -14.59
N GLN A 310 -24.77 -31.29 -14.28
CA GLN A 310 -25.53 -32.23 -15.13
C GLN A 310 -27.01 -31.86 -15.26
N TYR A 311 -27.62 -31.41 -14.16
CA TYR A 311 -29.03 -31.03 -14.13
C TYR A 311 -29.31 -29.75 -14.94
N TYR A 312 -28.51 -28.69 -14.73
CA TYR A 312 -28.68 -27.40 -15.43
C TYR A 312 -28.18 -27.43 -16.86
N ASN A 313 -27.22 -28.31 -17.19
CA ASN A 313 -26.67 -28.53 -18.53
C ASN A 313 -26.33 -27.19 -19.23
N GLU A 314 -26.99 -26.86 -20.34
CA GLU A 314 -26.79 -25.61 -21.11
C GLU A 314 -27.12 -24.32 -20.33
N TYR A 315 -27.84 -24.42 -19.24
CA TYR A 315 -28.20 -23.29 -18.35
C TYR A 315 -27.22 -23.13 -17.18
N TYR A 316 -26.20 -24.00 -17.08
CA TYR A 316 -25.18 -23.86 -16.05
C TYR A 316 -24.22 -22.73 -16.38
N ASN A 317 -23.97 -21.84 -15.39
CA ASN A 317 -23.12 -20.68 -15.55
C ASN A 317 -21.65 -21.05 -15.28
N TYR A 318 -20.82 -20.99 -16.31
CA TYR A 318 -19.37 -21.14 -16.16
C TYR A 318 -18.73 -19.77 -15.91
N ILE A 319 -17.70 -19.77 -15.07
CA ILE A 319 -16.87 -18.61 -14.78
C ILE A 319 -15.59 -18.74 -15.60
N TYR A 320 -15.16 -17.65 -16.20
CA TYR A 320 -13.94 -17.61 -17.02
C TYR A 320 -12.94 -16.62 -16.44
N CYS A 321 -11.67 -16.84 -16.75
CA CYS A 321 -10.58 -15.94 -16.42
C CYS A 321 -10.01 -15.28 -17.69
N GLU A 322 -10.32 -14.02 -17.88
CA GLU A 322 -9.77 -13.22 -18.96
C GLU A 322 -8.45 -12.59 -18.52
N THR A 323 -7.40 -12.75 -19.31
CA THR A 323 -6.12 -12.04 -19.12
C THR A 323 -6.15 -10.74 -19.92
N LEU A 324 -6.07 -9.61 -19.26
CA LEU A 324 -6.08 -8.28 -19.88
C LEU A 324 -4.67 -7.91 -20.40
N GLU A 325 -4.57 -6.81 -21.15
CA GLU A 325 -3.30 -6.31 -21.73
C GLU A 325 -2.22 -6.02 -20.67
N ASP A 326 -2.62 -5.65 -19.47
CA ASP A 326 -1.72 -5.40 -18.33
C ASP A 326 -1.36 -6.68 -17.52
N ASN A 327 -1.69 -7.86 -18.05
CA ASN A 327 -1.56 -9.18 -17.43
C ASN A 327 -2.42 -9.37 -16.16
N SER A 328 -3.37 -8.49 -15.87
CA SER A 328 -4.33 -8.74 -14.81
C SER A 328 -5.36 -9.78 -15.22
N LYS A 329 -5.79 -10.61 -14.27
CA LYS A 329 -6.71 -11.74 -14.48
C LYS A 329 -8.10 -11.37 -13.98
N ARG A 330 -9.02 -11.07 -14.88
CA ARG A 330 -10.40 -10.67 -14.58
C ARG A 330 -11.36 -11.87 -14.63
N LEU A 331 -12.23 -11.98 -13.62
CA LEU A 331 -13.34 -12.95 -13.65
C LEU A 331 -14.50 -12.41 -14.47
N THR A 332 -15.05 -13.26 -15.34
CA THR A 332 -16.17 -12.93 -16.23
C THR A 332 -17.05 -14.16 -16.46
N TYR A 333 -18.32 -13.93 -16.87
CA TYR A 333 -19.21 -14.98 -17.37
C TYR A 333 -19.19 -15.11 -18.91
N GLU A 334 -18.58 -14.16 -19.58
CA GLU A 334 -18.39 -14.25 -21.02
C GLU A 334 -17.30 -15.28 -21.31
N PRO A 335 -17.52 -16.22 -22.27
CA PRO A 335 -16.51 -17.19 -22.64
C PRO A 335 -15.22 -16.51 -23.10
N ALA A 336 -14.24 -16.44 -22.21
CA ALA A 336 -12.96 -15.77 -22.45
C ALA A 336 -11.85 -16.51 -21.69
N GLY A 337 -10.92 -17.08 -22.42
CA GLY A 337 -9.80 -17.80 -21.80
C GLY A 337 -10.20 -19.13 -21.18
N GLU A 338 -9.70 -19.43 -19.99
CA GLU A 338 -9.88 -20.69 -19.29
C GLU A 338 -11.12 -20.66 -18.38
N SER A 339 -11.90 -21.75 -18.37
CA SER A 339 -13.00 -21.91 -17.41
C SER A 339 -12.43 -22.20 -16.02
N MET A 340 -13.04 -21.60 -15.00
CA MET A 340 -12.59 -21.67 -13.62
C MET A 340 -13.59 -22.47 -12.78
N HIS A 341 -13.15 -23.57 -12.22
CA HIS A 341 -13.97 -24.42 -11.33
C HIS A 341 -13.91 -23.92 -9.89
N MET A 342 -14.67 -22.85 -9.60
CA MET A 342 -14.69 -22.20 -8.29
C MET A 342 -15.48 -23.02 -7.29
N VAL A 343 -14.98 -23.17 -6.06
CA VAL A 343 -15.66 -23.92 -4.97
C VAL A 343 -16.96 -23.25 -4.51
N LEU A 344 -17.01 -21.92 -4.51
CA LEU A 344 -18.17 -21.18 -4.00
C LEU A 344 -19.08 -20.72 -5.12
N VAL A 345 -19.89 -21.63 -5.63
CA VAL A 345 -20.92 -21.38 -6.62
C VAL A 345 -22.30 -21.75 -6.07
N ARG A 346 -23.36 -21.25 -6.73
CA ARG A 346 -24.75 -21.68 -6.49
C ARG A 346 -25.05 -22.89 -7.36
N ASP A 347 -26.23 -23.48 -7.17
CA ASP A 347 -26.67 -24.64 -7.92
C ASP A 347 -26.68 -24.42 -9.45
N ASP A 348 -26.94 -23.18 -9.89
CA ASP A 348 -26.88 -22.79 -11.30
C ASP A 348 -25.47 -22.46 -11.81
N GLY A 349 -24.41 -22.73 -11.04
CA GLY A 349 -23.03 -22.43 -11.38
C GLY A 349 -22.63 -20.95 -11.17
N SER A 350 -23.56 -20.06 -10.83
CA SER A 350 -23.22 -18.65 -10.61
C SER A 350 -22.35 -18.46 -9.37
N TRP A 351 -21.21 -17.74 -9.54
CA TRP A 351 -20.25 -17.51 -8.47
C TRP A 351 -20.82 -16.70 -7.32
N ILE A 352 -20.61 -17.18 -6.10
CA ILE A 352 -20.95 -16.46 -4.88
C ILE A 352 -19.85 -15.43 -4.61
N GLN A 353 -20.19 -14.15 -4.70
CA GLN A 353 -19.23 -13.07 -4.53
C GLN A 353 -18.93 -12.80 -3.06
N PRO A 354 -17.73 -12.36 -2.67
CA PRO A 354 -17.37 -11.99 -1.30
C PRO A 354 -18.30 -10.96 -0.65
N ARG A 355 -18.94 -10.12 -1.47
CA ARG A 355 -19.91 -9.11 -1.03
C ARG A 355 -21.12 -9.70 -0.29
N THR A 356 -21.48 -10.95 -0.57
CA THR A 356 -22.57 -11.67 0.11
C THR A 356 -22.35 -11.80 1.61
N MET A 357 -21.06 -11.84 2.06
CA MET A 357 -20.75 -11.89 3.49
C MET A 357 -21.15 -10.63 4.25
N MET A 358 -21.35 -9.49 3.58
CA MET A 358 -21.93 -8.30 4.24
C MET A 358 -23.34 -8.59 4.76
N HIS A 359 -24.16 -9.30 3.99
CA HIS A 359 -25.52 -9.70 4.41
C HIS A 359 -25.47 -10.74 5.52
N CYS A 360 -24.53 -11.70 5.46
CA CYS A 360 -24.28 -12.63 6.54
C CYS A 360 -24.02 -11.90 7.87
N PHE A 361 -23.08 -10.95 7.86
CA PHE A 361 -22.72 -10.19 9.06
C PHE A 361 -23.83 -9.20 9.49
N ASN A 362 -24.66 -8.70 8.60
CA ASN A 362 -25.86 -7.95 8.98
C ASN A 362 -26.83 -8.82 9.80
N VAL A 363 -27.00 -10.09 9.45
CA VAL A 363 -27.79 -11.03 10.26
C VAL A 363 -27.12 -11.31 11.60
N ILE A 364 -25.82 -11.58 11.61
CA ILE A 364 -25.05 -11.83 12.84
C ILE A 364 -25.16 -10.63 13.80
N HIS A 365 -25.01 -9.40 13.30
CA HIS A 365 -25.04 -8.19 14.12
C HIS A 365 -26.44 -7.83 14.59
N HIS A 366 -27.43 -7.83 13.69
CA HIS A 366 -28.74 -7.26 13.99
C HIS A 366 -29.78 -8.27 14.44
N LYS A 367 -29.67 -9.53 14.01
CA LYS A 367 -30.61 -10.59 14.43
C LYS A 367 -30.07 -11.43 15.58
N LEU A 368 -28.75 -11.75 15.55
CA LEU A 368 -28.13 -12.55 16.61
C LEU A 368 -27.52 -11.68 17.73
N GLY A 369 -27.39 -10.37 17.52
CA GLY A 369 -26.91 -9.42 18.52
C GLY A 369 -25.38 -9.36 18.70
N PHE A 370 -24.59 -10.07 17.87
CA PHE A 370 -23.13 -10.17 18.00
C PHE A 370 -22.43 -9.05 17.21
N THR A 371 -22.59 -7.81 17.63
CA THR A 371 -22.14 -6.60 16.90
C THR A 371 -20.61 -6.45 16.83
N GLU A 372 -19.86 -7.11 17.71
CA GLU A 372 -18.40 -7.06 17.77
C GLU A 372 -17.70 -8.01 16.80
N LEU A 373 -18.43 -9.03 16.27
CA LEU A 373 -17.87 -10.06 15.41
C LEU A 373 -17.68 -9.53 13.99
N ASP A 374 -16.57 -9.87 13.36
CA ASP A 374 -16.31 -9.65 11.94
C ASP A 374 -15.75 -10.93 11.29
N PHE A 375 -15.73 -10.97 9.95
CA PHE A 375 -15.24 -12.14 9.23
C PHE A 375 -13.78 -12.47 9.57
N HIS A 376 -12.94 -11.47 9.75
CA HIS A 376 -11.53 -11.65 10.03
C HIS A 376 -11.29 -12.19 11.46
N SER A 377 -12.21 -11.94 12.38
CA SER A 377 -12.14 -12.47 13.75
C SER A 377 -12.32 -14.00 13.83
N LEU A 378 -12.94 -14.66 12.83
CA LEU A 378 -12.95 -16.12 12.71
C LEU A 378 -11.53 -16.68 12.55
N ARG A 379 -10.72 -16.04 11.70
CA ARG A 379 -9.31 -16.41 11.54
C ARG A 379 -8.50 -16.15 12.81
N HIS A 380 -8.82 -15.11 13.57
CA HIS A 380 -8.22 -14.87 14.88
C HIS A 380 -8.62 -15.96 15.87
N THR A 381 -9.88 -16.39 15.84
CA THR A 381 -10.40 -17.51 16.65
C THR A 381 -9.68 -18.81 16.31
N HIS A 382 -9.52 -19.13 15.02
CA HIS A 382 -8.73 -20.28 14.57
C HIS A 382 -7.31 -20.26 15.16
N ALA A 383 -6.60 -19.16 15.00
CA ALA A 383 -5.24 -19.02 15.53
C ALA A 383 -5.18 -19.17 17.07
N SER A 384 -6.11 -18.50 17.77
CA SER A 384 -6.20 -18.56 19.22
C SER A 384 -6.47 -19.97 19.73
N ASN A 385 -7.38 -20.71 19.06
CA ASN A 385 -7.72 -22.09 19.42
C ASN A 385 -6.56 -23.05 19.20
N LEU A 386 -5.83 -22.92 18.08
CA LEU A 386 -4.63 -23.74 17.83
C LEU A 386 -3.56 -23.50 18.89
N LEU A 387 -3.27 -22.23 19.20
CA LEU A 387 -2.28 -21.85 20.21
C LEU A 387 -2.71 -22.31 21.62
N ALA A 388 -3.99 -22.18 21.97
CA ALA A 388 -4.54 -22.66 23.24
C ALA A 388 -4.39 -24.16 23.38
N LYS A 389 -4.59 -24.93 22.30
CA LYS A 389 -4.41 -26.37 22.23
C LYS A 389 -2.94 -26.79 22.15
N GLY A 390 -2.00 -25.85 22.08
CA GLY A 390 -0.57 -26.08 22.14
C GLY A 390 0.13 -26.28 20.81
N ALA A 391 -0.49 -25.88 19.72
CA ALA A 391 0.21 -25.84 18.44
C ALA A 391 1.41 -24.87 18.50
N ASP A 392 2.49 -25.24 17.82
CA ASP A 392 3.68 -24.39 17.73
C ASP A 392 3.37 -23.05 17.04
N VAL A 393 3.94 -21.97 17.57
CA VAL A 393 3.72 -20.61 17.05
C VAL A 393 4.15 -20.49 15.59
N LYS A 394 5.25 -21.17 15.22
CA LYS A 394 5.78 -21.19 13.87
C LYS A 394 4.83 -21.91 12.90
N TYR A 395 4.30 -23.07 13.31
CA TYR A 395 3.28 -23.78 12.56
C TYR A 395 2.03 -22.90 12.31
N VAL A 396 1.52 -22.25 13.36
CA VAL A 396 0.36 -21.35 13.22
C VAL A 396 0.67 -20.16 12.31
N GLN A 397 1.89 -19.60 12.38
CA GLN A 397 2.33 -18.53 11.49
C GLN A 397 2.29 -18.98 10.03
N GLU A 398 2.88 -20.14 9.72
CA GLU A 398 2.97 -20.69 8.35
C GLU A 398 1.57 -21.05 7.83
N ARG A 399 0.77 -21.76 8.61
CA ARG A 399 -0.61 -22.10 8.27
C ARG A 399 -1.46 -20.88 7.93
N LEU A 400 -1.29 -19.79 8.67
CA LEU A 400 -1.99 -18.54 8.42
C LEU A 400 -1.34 -17.70 7.28
N GLY A 401 -0.09 -17.92 6.91
CA GLY A 401 0.63 -17.07 5.97
C GLY A 401 0.84 -15.66 6.53
N HIS A 402 1.29 -15.55 7.79
CA HIS A 402 1.69 -14.28 8.38
C HIS A 402 3.15 -13.98 8.04
N LYS A 403 3.40 -12.88 7.34
CA LYS A 403 4.77 -12.45 6.99
C LYS A 403 5.66 -12.23 8.22
N ASN A 404 5.06 -11.78 9.34
CA ASN A 404 5.79 -11.48 10.57
C ASN A 404 5.21 -12.30 11.74
N VAL A 405 6.10 -13.01 12.45
CA VAL A 405 5.77 -13.78 13.68
C VAL A 405 5.10 -12.89 14.74
N ALA A 406 5.48 -11.61 14.84
CA ALA A 406 4.86 -10.68 15.77
C ALA A 406 3.34 -10.60 15.61
N THR A 407 2.82 -10.79 14.38
CA THR A 407 1.37 -10.82 14.14
C THR A 407 0.69 -12.02 14.81
N THR A 408 1.35 -13.17 14.84
CA THR A 408 0.87 -14.39 15.51
C THR A 408 1.06 -14.26 17.02
N LEU A 409 2.18 -13.72 17.48
CA LEU A 409 2.45 -13.46 18.90
C LEU A 409 1.48 -12.44 19.50
N ASP A 410 1.03 -11.45 18.74
CA ASP A 410 -0.02 -10.53 19.20
C ASP A 410 -1.37 -11.24 19.46
N ILE A 411 -1.64 -12.37 18.80
CA ILE A 411 -2.80 -13.23 19.08
C ILE A 411 -2.55 -14.02 20.35
N TYR A 412 -1.33 -14.52 20.52
CA TYR A 412 -0.88 -15.29 21.69
C TYR A 412 -1.07 -14.52 23.01
N ALA A 413 -0.89 -13.21 23.02
CA ALA A 413 -1.05 -12.39 24.23
C ALA A 413 -2.47 -12.43 24.85
N HIS A 414 -3.46 -12.94 24.13
CA HIS A 414 -4.85 -13.05 24.59
C HIS A 414 -5.25 -14.46 25.12
N VAL A 415 -4.39 -15.46 24.94
CA VAL A 415 -4.69 -16.87 25.30
C VAL A 415 -4.16 -17.25 26.70
N THR A 416 -3.98 -16.28 27.59
CA THR A 416 -3.06 -16.34 28.71
C THR A 416 -3.47 -17.24 29.90
N GLU A 417 -4.74 -17.52 30.14
CA GLU A 417 -5.14 -18.29 31.33
C GLU A 417 -4.94 -19.82 31.15
N THR A 418 -5.47 -20.38 30.10
CA THR A 418 -5.30 -21.81 29.77
C THR A 418 -3.82 -22.20 29.57
N MET A 419 -3.04 -21.26 29.03
CA MET A 419 -1.61 -21.47 28.86
C MET A 419 -0.81 -21.34 30.13
N ARG A 420 -1.23 -20.50 31.07
CA ARG A 420 -0.60 -20.42 32.40
C ARG A 420 -0.79 -21.71 33.16
N GLU A 421 -1.99 -22.28 33.11
CA GLU A 421 -2.27 -23.58 33.72
C GLU A 421 -1.40 -24.69 33.12
N ARG A 422 -1.36 -24.81 31.81
CA ARG A 422 -0.52 -25.78 31.11
C ARG A 422 0.98 -25.57 31.37
N ASN A 423 1.48 -24.31 31.34
CA ASN A 423 2.88 -24.06 31.66
C ASN A 423 3.21 -24.36 33.13
N LYS A 424 2.22 -24.25 34.04
CA LYS A 424 2.39 -24.66 35.41
C LYS A 424 2.57 -26.20 35.55
N ASP A 425 1.84 -26.95 34.72
CA ASP A 425 2.00 -28.41 34.68
C ASP A 425 3.39 -28.80 34.12
N ILE A 426 3.88 -28.08 33.08
CA ILE A 426 5.24 -28.29 32.56
C ILE A 426 6.29 -27.97 33.61
N LEU A 427 6.12 -26.91 34.41
CA LEU A 427 7.04 -26.57 35.51
C LEU A 427 7.08 -27.68 36.58
N ASN A 428 5.96 -28.35 36.81
CA ASN A 428 5.88 -29.48 37.77
C ASN A 428 6.52 -30.78 37.26
N THR A 429 6.90 -30.84 35.97
CA THR A 429 7.59 -31.97 35.32
C THR A 429 9.10 -31.78 35.19
N LEU A 430 9.63 -30.58 35.53
CA LEU A 430 11.06 -30.29 35.63
C LEU A 430 11.64 -30.74 36.95
#